data_f522f660c571dec1b18793b222c08160
#
_entry.id   f522f660c571dec1b18793b222c08160
#
_cell.length_a   1.000
_cell.length_b   1.000
_cell.length_c   1.000
_cell.angle_alpha   90.00
_cell.angle_beta   90.00
_cell.angle_gamma   90.00
#
_symmetry.space_group_name_H-M   'P 1'
#
loop_
_entity.id
_entity.type
_entity.pdbx_description
1 polymer ?
#
loop_
_entity_poly.entity_id
_entity_poly.type
_entity_poly.pdbx_seq_one_letter_code
_entity_poly.pdbx_strand_id
1 'polypeptide(L)'
;MNASTKILVVAICVLLAAVGGLTLYVKVSSDLDSSLSVVTSNSMQHDNSYSQLGVIDTGDAVVLQSVSQAASKGQIQSYVEALQTGYQTFGDYGSVIIYEGGSSKNPIIHRAIIWLDYNGNGTWSAPSLANYKGEWSCTGSSDYMRLSGKLSFTDITQSHKDVSVDLNSFTRNQSGFLTMGDNPTTNRNFDQNSHIITYPIGWDNIRSVAMMEIPWGGIVKLMMSDDYRHNVMEHSFNSLLSLIMLFVTVFSLIWFSDMHIVKKSYMKKLEEESKWDF
;
A
#
# COMPACT_ATOMS: atom_id res chain seq x y z
N MET A 1 1.48 -16.14 -40.67
CA MET A 1 1.88 -15.48 -39.42
C MET A 1 3.16 -16.15 -38.94
N ASN A 2 4.25 -15.41 -38.84
CA ASN A 2 5.56 -15.95 -38.37
C ASN A 2 5.52 -16.26 -36.86
N ALA A 3 6.56 -16.92 -36.35
CA ALA A 3 6.57 -17.37 -34.95
C ALA A 3 6.48 -16.18 -33.96
N SER A 4 7.21 -15.10 -34.25
CA SER A 4 7.19 -13.88 -33.43
C SER A 4 5.80 -13.24 -33.36
N THR A 5 5.09 -13.18 -34.47
CA THR A 5 3.70 -12.64 -34.48
C THR A 5 2.75 -13.50 -33.65
N LYS A 6 2.91 -14.84 -33.67
CA LYS A 6 2.13 -15.74 -32.81
C LYS A 6 2.42 -15.50 -31.33
N ILE A 7 3.70 -15.43 -30.98
CA ILE A 7 4.13 -15.17 -29.60
C ILE A 7 3.60 -13.82 -29.12
N LEU A 8 3.70 -12.77 -29.93
CA LEU A 8 3.20 -11.44 -29.59
C LEU A 8 1.67 -11.45 -29.36
N VAL A 9 0.92 -12.09 -30.25
CA VAL A 9 -0.56 -12.21 -30.10
C VAL A 9 -0.92 -12.96 -28.83
N VAL A 10 -0.24 -14.09 -28.53
CA VAL A 10 -0.48 -14.84 -27.31
C VAL A 10 -0.14 -13.98 -26.07
N ALA A 11 0.98 -13.28 -26.08
CA ALA A 11 1.37 -12.40 -24.97
C ALA A 11 0.34 -11.28 -24.73
N ILE A 12 -0.17 -10.66 -25.79
CA ILE A 12 -1.23 -9.64 -25.69
C ILE A 12 -2.52 -10.26 -25.13
N CYS A 13 -2.94 -11.43 -25.62
CA CYS A 13 -4.14 -12.12 -25.11
C CYS A 13 -4.00 -12.47 -23.61
N VAL A 14 -2.84 -12.96 -23.18
CA VAL A 14 -2.56 -13.27 -21.78
C VAL A 14 -2.59 -11.99 -20.93
N LEU A 15 -1.99 -10.90 -21.40
CA LEU A 15 -2.01 -9.61 -20.71
C LEU A 15 -3.46 -9.09 -20.57
N LEU A 16 -4.24 -9.10 -21.63
CA LEU A 16 -5.64 -8.67 -21.58
C LEU A 16 -6.49 -9.54 -20.66
N ALA A 17 -6.28 -10.85 -20.65
CA ALA A 17 -6.95 -11.76 -19.73
C ALA A 17 -6.54 -11.49 -18.27
N ALA A 18 -5.27 -11.21 -18.00
CA ALA A 18 -4.78 -10.87 -16.66
C ALA A 18 -5.36 -9.54 -16.18
N VAL A 19 -5.36 -8.50 -17.02
CA VAL A 19 -5.95 -7.19 -16.69
C VAL A 19 -7.46 -7.32 -16.47
N GLY A 20 -8.18 -8.04 -17.35
CA GLY A 20 -9.62 -8.28 -17.20
C GLY A 20 -9.94 -9.06 -15.92
N GLY A 21 -9.18 -10.10 -15.63
CA GLY A 21 -9.31 -10.89 -14.41
C GLY A 21 -9.05 -10.08 -13.14
N LEU A 22 -7.99 -9.26 -13.14
CA LEU A 22 -7.68 -8.36 -12.03
C LEU A 22 -8.79 -7.33 -11.82
N THR A 23 -9.30 -6.72 -12.90
CA THR A 23 -10.39 -5.73 -12.82
C THR A 23 -11.66 -6.36 -12.23
N LEU A 24 -12.01 -7.56 -12.68
CA LEU A 24 -13.16 -8.29 -12.15
C LEU A 24 -12.96 -8.66 -10.67
N TYR A 25 -11.78 -9.17 -10.32
CA TYR A 25 -11.41 -9.49 -8.94
C TYR A 25 -11.53 -8.26 -8.02
N VAL A 26 -10.97 -7.12 -8.43
CA VAL A 26 -11.06 -5.85 -7.68
C VAL A 26 -12.52 -5.45 -7.50
N LYS A 27 -13.33 -5.48 -8.55
CA LYS A 27 -14.74 -5.08 -8.48
C LYS A 27 -15.55 -5.97 -7.52
N VAL A 28 -15.32 -7.29 -7.56
CA VAL A 28 -16.03 -8.24 -6.69
C VAL A 28 -15.55 -8.17 -5.24
N SER A 29 -14.24 -7.91 -5.04
CA SER A 29 -13.63 -7.94 -3.71
C SER A 29 -13.70 -6.61 -2.96
N SER A 30 -13.93 -5.50 -3.65
CA SER A 30 -13.92 -4.16 -3.03
C SER A 30 -15.25 -3.78 -2.40
N ASP A 31 -16.36 -4.18 -3.01
CA ASP A 31 -17.72 -3.74 -2.62
C ASP A 31 -17.84 -2.20 -2.55
N LEU A 32 -17.14 -1.51 -3.46
CA LEU A 32 -17.10 -0.05 -3.58
C LEU A 32 -17.33 0.40 -5.02
N ASP A 33 -18.02 1.53 -5.20
CA ASP A 33 -18.19 2.16 -6.52
C ASP A 33 -16.86 2.67 -7.08
N SER A 34 -16.00 3.22 -6.21
CA SER A 34 -14.65 3.63 -6.53
C SER A 34 -13.65 2.83 -5.70
N SER A 35 -13.03 1.84 -6.33
CA SER A 35 -12.14 0.87 -5.69
C SER A 35 -10.67 1.26 -5.77
N LEU A 36 -10.32 2.40 -6.35
CA LEU A 36 -8.94 2.84 -6.57
C LEU A 36 -8.70 4.24 -6.00
N SER A 37 -7.60 4.39 -5.27
CA SER A 37 -7.07 5.68 -4.83
C SER A 37 -5.61 5.81 -5.25
N VAL A 38 -5.20 7.02 -5.64
CA VAL A 38 -3.80 7.31 -5.97
C VAL A 38 -3.12 7.95 -4.78
N VAL A 39 -1.94 7.44 -4.44
CA VAL A 39 -1.13 7.91 -3.33
C VAL A 39 -0.37 9.17 -3.76
N THR A 40 -0.63 10.27 -3.05
CA THR A 40 -0.08 11.61 -3.38
C THR A 40 0.99 12.08 -2.41
N SER A 41 1.25 11.33 -1.34
CA SER A 41 2.23 11.69 -0.30
C SER A 41 3.14 10.52 0.02
N ASN A 42 4.27 10.83 0.65
CA ASN A 42 5.26 9.83 1.07
C ASN A 42 5.05 9.29 2.49
N SER A 43 3.91 9.54 3.10
CA SER A 43 3.67 9.20 4.52
C SER A 43 3.68 7.69 4.81
N MET A 44 3.45 6.86 3.80
CA MET A 44 3.42 5.40 3.93
C MET A 44 4.68 4.70 3.40
N GLN A 45 5.61 5.44 2.75
CA GLN A 45 6.84 4.88 2.22
C GLN A 45 7.74 4.36 3.34
N HIS A 46 8.35 3.19 3.14
CA HIS A 46 9.33 2.65 4.09
C HIS A 46 10.74 3.21 3.85
N ASP A 47 11.03 3.68 2.66
CA ASP A 47 12.28 4.32 2.29
C ASP A 47 12.03 5.55 1.41
N ASN A 48 12.82 6.61 1.59
CA ASN A 48 12.72 7.82 0.77
C ASN A 48 13.66 7.82 -0.44
N SER A 49 14.50 6.79 -0.59
CA SER A 49 15.52 6.70 -1.63
C SER A 49 15.10 5.84 -2.81
N TYR A 50 14.16 4.91 -2.61
CA TYR A 50 13.66 4.01 -3.64
C TYR A 50 12.24 3.53 -3.35
N SER A 51 11.51 3.19 -4.39
CA SER A 51 10.18 2.59 -4.31
C SER A 51 10.29 1.08 -4.13
N GLN A 52 9.40 0.51 -3.32
CA GLN A 52 9.38 -0.91 -2.97
C GLN A 52 8.07 -1.57 -3.43
N LEU A 53 8.16 -2.79 -3.95
CA LEU A 53 6.97 -3.61 -4.21
C LEU A 53 6.44 -4.19 -2.89
N GLY A 54 5.12 -4.16 -2.69
CA GLY A 54 4.48 -4.65 -1.47
C GLY A 54 4.39 -3.59 -0.37
N VAL A 55 4.74 -2.34 -0.68
CA VAL A 55 4.68 -1.16 0.20
C VAL A 55 3.95 -0.04 -0.51
N ILE A 56 3.24 0.79 0.21
CA ILE A 56 2.53 1.93 -0.38
C ILE A 56 3.50 3.09 -0.58
N ASP A 57 3.86 3.35 -1.85
CA ASP A 57 4.73 4.45 -2.24
C ASP A 57 3.96 5.59 -2.93
N THR A 58 4.53 6.79 -2.94
CA THR A 58 3.96 7.89 -3.72
C THR A 58 3.93 7.55 -5.21
N GLY A 59 2.78 7.70 -5.82
CA GLY A 59 2.57 7.34 -7.23
C GLY A 59 1.95 5.97 -7.44
N ASP A 60 1.74 5.19 -6.38
CA ASP A 60 0.99 3.95 -6.48
C ASP A 60 -0.51 4.21 -6.63
N ALA A 61 -1.21 3.24 -7.18
CA ALA A 61 -2.64 3.14 -7.05
C ALA A 61 -2.97 2.04 -6.02
N VAL A 62 -3.74 2.40 -5.00
CA VAL A 62 -4.17 1.46 -3.96
C VAL A 62 -5.58 1.00 -4.25
N VAL A 63 -5.77 -0.32 -4.26
CA VAL A 63 -7.09 -0.95 -4.34
C VAL A 63 -7.71 -0.93 -2.95
N LEU A 64 -8.93 -0.42 -2.89
CA LEU A 64 -9.69 -0.24 -1.66
C LEU A 64 -10.79 -1.29 -1.56
N GLN A 65 -11.14 -1.69 -0.34
CA GLN A 65 -12.33 -2.48 -0.04
C GLN A 65 -13.18 -1.79 1.02
N SER A 66 -14.49 -2.09 1.03
CA SER A 66 -15.38 -1.56 2.05
C SER A 66 -15.02 -2.08 3.44
N VAL A 67 -15.34 -1.29 4.46
CA VAL A 67 -15.12 -1.66 5.87
C VAL A 67 -15.86 -2.95 6.21
N SER A 68 -17.12 -3.09 5.72
CA SER A 68 -17.92 -4.30 5.93
C SER A 68 -17.28 -5.55 5.33
N GLN A 69 -16.77 -5.44 4.12
CA GLN A 69 -16.09 -6.54 3.43
C GLN A 69 -14.79 -6.93 4.14
N ALA A 70 -13.98 -5.95 4.52
CA ALA A 70 -12.74 -6.20 5.27
C ALA A 70 -13.01 -6.84 6.63
N ALA A 71 -14.01 -6.33 7.37
CA ALA A 71 -14.40 -6.86 8.68
C ALA A 71 -14.92 -8.31 8.58
N SER A 72 -15.75 -8.62 7.57
CA SER A 72 -16.26 -9.99 7.38
C SER A 72 -15.18 -11.03 7.12
N LYS A 73 -14.02 -10.60 6.61
CA LYS A 73 -12.83 -11.44 6.35
C LYS A 73 -11.80 -11.42 7.49
N GLY A 74 -12.08 -10.69 8.59
CA GLY A 74 -11.10 -10.51 9.67
C GLY A 74 -9.86 -9.71 9.26
N GLN A 75 -9.99 -8.87 8.23
CA GLN A 75 -8.90 -8.08 7.64
C GLN A 75 -8.80 -6.66 8.21
N ILE A 76 -9.44 -6.39 9.36
CA ILE A 76 -9.24 -5.14 10.09
C ILE A 76 -8.66 -5.50 11.45
N GLN A 77 -7.34 -5.38 11.54
CA GLN A 77 -6.58 -5.63 12.76
C GLN A 77 -5.64 -4.45 12.99
N SER A 78 -5.54 -4.00 14.23
CA SER A 78 -4.51 -3.05 14.61
C SER A 78 -3.11 -3.69 14.53
N TYR A 79 -2.07 -2.89 14.49
CA TYR A 79 -0.67 -3.36 14.56
C TYR A 79 -0.45 -4.24 15.80
N VAL A 80 -0.94 -3.79 16.96
CA VAL A 80 -0.80 -4.51 18.24
C VAL A 80 -1.51 -5.87 18.20
N GLU A 81 -2.70 -5.97 17.58
CA GLU A 81 -3.40 -7.26 17.40
C GLU A 81 -2.70 -8.15 16.38
N ALA A 82 -2.26 -7.55 15.29
CA ALA A 82 -1.64 -8.25 14.17
C ALA A 82 -0.29 -8.90 14.54
N LEU A 83 0.45 -8.32 15.48
CA LEU A 83 1.64 -8.98 16.05
C LEU A 83 1.33 -10.32 16.72
N GLN A 84 0.11 -10.52 17.19
CA GLN A 84 -0.32 -11.76 17.82
C GLN A 84 -0.83 -12.79 16.81
N THR A 85 -1.44 -12.33 15.71
CA THR A 85 -2.06 -13.16 14.68
C THR A 85 -1.14 -13.46 13.50
N GLY A 86 -0.08 -12.66 13.31
CA GLY A 86 0.81 -12.72 12.16
C GLY A 86 0.25 -11.99 10.92
N TYR A 87 -0.85 -11.25 11.04
CA TYR A 87 -1.46 -10.53 9.91
C TYR A 87 -0.60 -9.34 9.48
N GLN A 88 -0.22 -9.32 8.21
CA GLN A 88 0.61 -8.26 7.63
C GLN A 88 -0.02 -7.69 6.36
N THR A 89 0.12 -6.38 6.16
CA THR A 89 -0.21 -5.68 4.93
C THR A 89 0.84 -4.63 4.63
N PHE A 90 1.19 -4.48 3.37
CA PHE A 90 2.13 -3.44 2.91
C PHE A 90 3.44 -3.41 3.71
N GLY A 91 4.02 -4.60 3.90
CA GLY A 91 5.34 -4.76 4.49
C GLY A 91 5.43 -4.65 6.01
N ASP A 92 4.32 -4.44 6.74
CA ASP A 92 4.30 -4.40 8.21
C ASP A 92 3.00 -4.99 8.78
N TYR A 93 2.94 -5.18 10.10
CA TYR A 93 1.78 -5.72 10.78
C TYR A 93 0.59 -4.77 10.80
N GLY A 94 -0.62 -5.34 10.75
CA GLY A 94 -1.88 -4.60 10.84
C GLY A 94 -2.40 -4.04 9.53
N SER A 95 -3.54 -3.41 9.60
CA SER A 95 -4.31 -2.89 8.46
C SER A 95 -3.96 -1.44 8.18
N VAL A 96 -3.95 -1.09 6.90
CA VAL A 96 -3.91 0.30 6.44
C VAL A 96 -5.33 0.74 6.14
N ILE A 97 -5.79 1.79 6.82
CA ILE A 97 -7.14 2.33 6.73
C ILE A 97 -7.14 3.70 6.04
N ILE A 98 -8.23 3.99 5.34
CA ILE A 98 -8.49 5.28 4.73
C ILE A 98 -9.58 5.97 5.52
N TYR A 99 -9.30 7.17 6.03
CA TYR A 99 -10.24 7.92 6.87
C TYR A 99 -10.23 9.42 6.56
N GLU A 100 -11.23 10.13 7.04
CA GLU A 100 -11.31 11.57 6.86
C GLU A 100 -10.43 12.29 7.87
N GLY A 101 -9.51 13.11 7.39
CA GLY A 101 -8.73 14.01 8.23
C GLY A 101 -9.55 15.22 8.70
N GLY A 102 -9.31 15.69 9.93
CA GLY A 102 -10.13 16.75 10.54
C GLY A 102 -10.24 18.05 9.75
N SER A 103 -9.14 18.52 9.15
CA SER A 103 -9.08 19.75 8.31
C SER A 103 -8.67 19.49 6.86
N SER A 104 -8.25 18.29 6.54
CA SER A 104 -7.84 17.91 5.19
C SER A 104 -9.06 17.64 4.30
N LYS A 105 -9.05 18.20 3.09
CA LYS A 105 -10.05 17.85 2.07
C LYS A 105 -9.82 16.47 1.47
N ASN A 106 -8.61 15.94 1.58
CA ASN A 106 -8.23 14.64 1.04
C ASN A 106 -8.26 13.59 2.15
N PRO A 107 -8.75 12.39 1.88
CA PRO A 107 -8.66 11.26 2.80
C PRO A 107 -7.19 10.95 3.15
N ILE A 108 -6.99 10.49 4.36
CA ILE A 108 -5.69 10.05 4.87
C ILE A 108 -5.61 8.54 4.75
N ILE A 109 -4.46 8.03 4.33
CA ILE A 109 -4.15 6.61 4.23
C ILE A 109 -3.01 6.30 5.21
N HIS A 110 -3.32 5.69 6.37
CA HIS A 110 -2.35 5.37 7.41
C HIS A 110 -2.67 4.03 8.08
N ARG A 111 -1.69 3.51 8.83
CA ARG A 111 -1.79 2.23 9.54
C ARG A 111 -2.56 2.38 10.85
N ALA A 112 -3.47 1.44 11.12
CA ALA A 112 -4.15 1.30 12.40
C ALA A 112 -3.19 0.68 13.42
N ILE A 113 -2.79 1.43 14.44
CA ILE A 113 -1.77 0.98 15.40
C ILE A 113 -2.38 0.27 16.60
N ILE A 114 -3.37 0.85 17.25
CA ILE A 114 -4.07 0.26 18.38
C ILE A 114 -5.52 0.76 18.43
N TRP A 115 -6.45 -0.09 18.81
CA TRP A 115 -7.83 0.29 19.13
C TRP A 115 -7.96 0.67 20.59
N LEU A 116 -8.63 1.78 20.86
CA LEU A 116 -8.99 2.25 22.20
C LEU A 116 -10.51 2.24 22.36
N ASP A 117 -11.01 1.62 23.42
CA ASP A 117 -12.42 1.72 23.83
C ASP A 117 -12.57 2.79 24.90
N TYR A 118 -13.50 3.73 24.66
CA TYR A 118 -13.78 4.79 25.63
C TYR A 118 -14.70 4.30 26.76
N ASN A 119 -14.25 4.41 28.00
CA ASN A 119 -14.95 3.90 29.19
C ASN A 119 -16.02 4.86 29.76
N GLY A 120 -16.24 6.04 29.17
CA GLY A 120 -17.25 7.00 29.60
C GLY A 120 -16.84 7.96 30.72
N ASN A 121 -15.63 7.82 31.27
CA ASN A 121 -15.15 8.58 32.46
C ASN A 121 -13.78 9.26 32.23
N GLY A 122 -13.41 9.54 31.01
CA GLY A 122 -12.09 10.09 30.65
C GLY A 122 -10.97 9.05 30.66
N THR A 123 -11.29 7.76 30.70
CA THR A 123 -10.33 6.68 30.55
C THR A 123 -10.65 5.83 29.33
N TRP A 124 -9.65 5.10 28.84
CA TRP A 124 -9.77 4.17 27.74
C TRP A 124 -9.31 2.76 28.14
N SER A 125 -9.82 1.76 27.47
CA SER A 125 -9.28 0.41 27.54
C SER A 125 -8.71 -0.01 26.19
N ALA A 126 -7.63 -0.80 26.24
CA ALA A 126 -6.98 -1.39 25.09
C ALA A 126 -6.70 -2.88 25.35
N PRO A 127 -7.71 -3.77 25.22
CA PRO A 127 -7.58 -5.20 25.56
C PRO A 127 -6.44 -5.90 24.79
N SER A 128 -6.09 -5.42 23.60
CA SER A 128 -5.00 -5.96 22.79
C SER A 128 -3.62 -5.84 23.46
N LEU A 129 -3.46 -4.94 24.44
CA LEU A 129 -2.22 -4.80 25.22
C LEU A 129 -1.99 -5.96 26.20
N ALA A 130 -3.01 -6.73 26.55
CA ALA A 130 -2.88 -7.87 27.48
C ALA A 130 -1.83 -8.89 27.01
N ASN A 131 -1.69 -9.09 25.72
CA ASN A 131 -0.79 -10.05 25.11
C ASN A 131 0.31 -9.37 24.24
N TYR A 132 0.39 -8.07 24.28
CA TYR A 132 1.42 -7.32 23.56
C TYR A 132 2.80 -7.56 24.20
N LYS A 133 3.75 -8.02 23.39
CA LYS A 133 5.10 -8.38 23.86
C LYS A 133 6.11 -7.23 23.74
N GLY A 134 5.74 -6.15 23.09
CA GLY A 134 6.56 -4.95 22.99
C GLY A 134 6.45 -4.09 24.26
N GLU A 135 7.27 -3.05 24.33
CA GLU A 135 7.29 -2.12 25.45
C GLU A 135 6.24 -1.03 25.28
N TRP A 136 5.45 -0.85 26.32
CA TRP A 136 4.49 0.26 26.41
C TRP A 136 4.38 0.78 27.84
N SER A 137 3.95 2.02 28.00
CA SER A 137 3.68 2.63 29.29
C SER A 137 2.54 3.64 29.19
N CYS A 138 1.86 3.88 30.31
CA CYS A 138 0.87 4.94 30.40
C CYS A 138 1.05 5.67 31.74
N THR A 139 1.16 7.01 31.70
CA THR A 139 1.50 7.79 32.89
C THR A 139 0.42 7.81 33.96
N GLY A 140 -0.86 7.73 33.57
CA GLY A 140 -1.98 7.77 34.50
C GLY A 140 -2.38 6.40 35.05
N SER A 141 -2.00 5.30 34.39
CA SER A 141 -2.31 3.94 34.83
C SER A 141 -1.52 2.91 34.05
N SER A 142 -1.04 1.88 34.74
CA SER A 142 -0.45 0.68 34.10
C SER A 142 -1.49 -0.40 33.75
N ASP A 143 -2.77 -0.17 34.08
CA ASP A 143 -3.86 -1.08 33.75
C ASP A 143 -4.38 -0.74 32.34
N TYR A 144 -4.19 -1.67 31.41
CA TYR A 144 -4.66 -1.53 30.02
C TYR A 144 -6.19 -1.43 29.91
N MET A 145 -6.94 -1.75 30.95
CA MET A 145 -8.40 -1.55 31.02
C MET A 145 -8.79 -0.15 31.52
N ARG A 146 -7.83 0.68 31.97
CA ARG A 146 -8.08 2.02 32.53
C ARG A 146 -6.97 3.01 32.19
N LEU A 147 -6.64 3.10 30.90
CA LEU A 147 -5.59 4.01 30.42
C LEU A 147 -6.04 5.47 30.58
N SER A 148 -5.12 6.33 31.04
CA SER A 148 -5.28 7.77 31.07
C SER A 148 -3.92 8.47 31.06
N GLY A 149 -3.88 9.74 30.70
CA GLY A 149 -2.62 10.47 30.54
C GLY A 149 -1.86 10.08 29.27
N LYS A 150 -0.52 10.07 29.34
CA LYS A 150 0.33 9.83 28.18
C LYS A 150 0.57 8.34 27.96
N LEU A 151 0.02 7.79 26.87
CA LEU A 151 0.30 6.45 26.36
C LEU A 151 1.53 6.51 25.46
N SER A 152 2.50 5.63 25.69
CA SER A 152 3.77 5.56 24.94
C SER A 152 4.08 4.14 24.55
N PHE A 153 4.68 3.97 23.37
CA PHE A 153 5.24 2.73 22.87
C PHE A 153 6.69 2.93 22.47
N THR A 154 7.52 1.93 22.74
CA THR A 154 8.92 1.90 22.35
C THR A 154 9.09 0.91 21.20
N ASP A 155 9.90 1.30 20.20
CA ASP A 155 10.32 0.42 19.11
C ASP A 155 9.16 -0.24 18.34
N ILE A 156 8.13 0.56 17.97
CA ILE A 156 6.99 0.04 17.20
C ILE A 156 7.18 0.22 15.71
N THR A 157 6.49 -0.63 14.95
CA THR A 157 6.55 -0.75 13.49
C THR A 157 7.95 -1.11 13.00
N GLN A 158 8.07 -1.56 11.76
CA GLN A 158 9.39 -1.83 11.18
C GLN A 158 10.28 -0.57 11.05
N SER A 159 9.72 0.62 11.27
CA SER A 159 10.48 1.87 11.32
C SER A 159 11.13 2.14 12.69
N HIS A 160 11.00 1.23 13.65
CA HIS A 160 11.62 1.30 14.98
C HIS A 160 11.38 2.65 15.68
N LYS A 161 10.10 3.04 15.84
CA LYS A 161 9.73 4.36 16.38
C LYS A 161 9.35 4.29 17.84
N ASP A 162 9.78 5.30 18.57
CA ASP A 162 9.23 5.64 19.89
C ASP A 162 8.12 6.66 19.69
N VAL A 163 6.89 6.30 20.05
CA VAL A 163 5.71 7.14 19.84
C VAL A 163 4.89 7.31 21.10
N SER A 164 4.19 8.43 21.19
CA SER A 164 3.33 8.68 22.33
C SER A 164 2.17 9.59 21.98
N VAL A 165 1.10 9.51 22.77
CA VAL A 165 -0.06 10.39 22.68
C VAL A 165 -0.60 10.69 24.07
N ASP A 166 -1.03 11.91 24.31
CA ASP A 166 -1.76 12.25 25.53
C ASP A 166 -3.26 12.00 25.31
N LEU A 167 -3.77 10.98 25.98
CA LEU A 167 -5.18 10.60 25.89
C LEU A 167 -6.12 11.69 26.40
N ASN A 168 -5.62 12.57 27.30
CA ASN A 168 -6.40 13.69 27.82
C ASN A 168 -6.51 14.85 26.82
N SER A 169 -5.70 14.85 25.76
CA SER A 169 -5.71 15.88 24.72
C SER A 169 -6.76 15.65 23.64
N PHE A 170 -7.45 14.53 23.65
CA PHE A 170 -8.45 14.21 22.63
C PHE A 170 -9.63 15.18 22.69
N THR A 171 -9.96 15.73 21.51
CA THR A 171 -11.09 16.65 21.38
C THR A 171 -12.45 15.96 21.33
N ARG A 172 -12.45 14.63 21.13
CA ARG A 172 -13.64 13.76 21.18
C ARG A 172 -13.33 12.51 21.97
N ASN A 173 -14.19 12.25 22.95
CA ASN A 173 -14.16 11.06 23.77
C ASN A 173 -14.92 9.92 23.08
N GLN A 174 -14.27 9.23 22.18
CA GLN A 174 -14.87 8.13 21.42
C GLN A 174 -13.90 6.97 21.25
N SER A 175 -14.43 5.75 21.14
CA SER A 175 -13.63 4.59 20.78
C SER A 175 -13.12 4.70 19.36
N GLY A 176 -11.92 4.17 19.09
CA GLY A 176 -11.34 4.21 17.76
C GLY A 176 -9.85 3.84 17.69
N PHE A 177 -9.33 3.79 16.48
CA PHE A 177 -7.90 3.56 16.23
C PHE A 177 -7.06 4.80 16.48
N LEU A 178 -5.90 4.59 17.08
CA LEU A 178 -4.75 5.46 16.89
C LEU A 178 -4.06 5.04 15.60
N THR A 179 -3.69 6.02 14.78
CA THR A 179 -3.15 5.80 13.45
C THR A 179 -1.80 6.48 13.27
N MET A 180 -1.00 5.99 12.34
CA MET A 180 0.30 6.56 12.00
C MET A 180 0.70 6.16 10.58
N GLY A 181 1.39 7.04 9.86
CA GLY A 181 2.05 6.68 8.60
C GLY A 181 3.31 5.85 8.85
N ASP A 182 3.66 4.99 7.90
CA ASP A 182 4.79 4.07 8.01
C ASP A 182 6.16 4.76 7.82
N ASN A 183 6.19 5.92 7.16
CA ASN A 183 7.44 6.61 6.82
C ASN A 183 8.27 6.98 8.06
N PRO A 184 9.55 6.53 8.15
CA PRO A 184 10.39 6.76 9.31
C PRO A 184 10.80 8.22 9.50
N THR A 185 10.76 9.04 8.46
CA THR A 185 11.25 10.43 8.51
C THR A 185 10.13 11.45 8.65
N THR A 186 8.99 11.25 7.97
CA THR A 186 7.89 12.21 7.93
C THR A 186 6.80 11.93 8.98
N ASN A 187 6.63 10.67 9.38
CA ASN A 187 5.60 10.25 10.34
C ASN A 187 6.24 9.68 11.61
N ARG A 188 6.64 10.59 12.51
CA ARG A 188 7.39 10.25 13.73
C ARG A 188 6.53 10.02 14.96
N ASN A 189 5.20 10.14 14.83
CA ASN A 189 4.29 10.00 15.95
C ASN A 189 2.88 9.63 15.45
N PHE A 190 1.97 9.35 16.39
CA PHE A 190 0.55 9.18 16.08
C PHE A 190 -0.02 10.41 15.39
N ASP A 191 -0.97 10.21 14.48
CA ASP A 191 -1.69 11.28 13.79
C ASP A 191 -2.42 12.19 14.77
N GLN A 192 -2.88 11.61 15.88
CA GLN A 192 -3.55 12.30 16.97
C GLN A 192 -2.63 13.28 17.69
N ASN A 193 -1.34 12.98 17.78
CA ASN A 193 -0.34 13.86 18.38
C ASN A 193 0.27 14.84 17.37
N SER A 194 0.25 14.50 16.09
CA SER A 194 0.75 15.35 15.00
C SER A 194 -0.28 16.37 14.49
N HIS A 195 -1.43 16.47 15.17
CA HIS A 195 -2.56 17.36 14.82
C HIS A 195 -3.17 17.12 13.44
N ILE A 196 -2.89 15.98 12.81
CA ILE A 196 -3.57 15.51 11.59
C ILE A 196 -5.04 15.26 11.91
N ILE A 197 -5.27 14.60 13.04
CA ILE A 197 -6.58 14.44 13.68
C ILE A 197 -6.38 14.45 15.19
N THR A 198 -7.37 14.91 15.95
CA THR A 198 -7.22 15.14 17.40
C THR A 198 -8.08 14.20 18.25
N TYR A 199 -8.50 13.09 17.67
CA TYR A 199 -9.34 12.07 18.33
C TYR A 199 -9.13 10.70 17.71
N PRO A 200 -9.42 9.59 18.41
CA PRO A 200 -9.34 8.24 17.84
C PRO A 200 -10.30 8.06 16.65
N ILE A 201 -9.87 7.30 15.64
CA ILE A 201 -10.65 7.05 14.43
C ILE A 201 -11.69 5.96 14.68
N GLY A 202 -12.91 6.36 14.94
CA GLY A 202 -14.04 5.44 15.09
C GLY A 202 -14.47 4.81 13.75
N TRP A 203 -15.26 3.75 13.82
CA TRP A 203 -15.74 3.02 12.64
C TRP A 203 -16.43 3.92 11.61
N ASP A 204 -17.21 4.90 12.06
CA ASP A 204 -17.94 5.83 11.19
C ASP A 204 -17.02 6.81 10.44
N ASN A 205 -15.78 6.96 10.87
CA ASN A 205 -14.78 7.82 10.24
C ASN A 205 -13.92 7.07 9.21
N ILE A 206 -13.99 5.72 9.18
CA ILE A 206 -13.23 4.90 8.25
C ILE A 206 -14.02 4.78 6.94
N ARG A 207 -13.47 5.26 5.84
CA ARG A 207 -14.08 5.15 4.51
C ARG A 207 -13.89 3.78 3.87
N SER A 208 -12.68 3.25 3.99
CA SER A 208 -12.27 2.00 3.35
C SER A 208 -10.99 1.47 3.96
N VAL A 209 -10.62 0.25 3.55
CA VAL A 209 -9.38 -0.43 3.94
C VAL A 209 -8.56 -0.68 2.69
N ALA A 210 -7.26 -0.45 2.75
CA ALA A 210 -6.35 -0.77 1.66
C ALA A 210 -6.20 -2.29 1.53
N MET A 211 -6.42 -2.83 0.33
CA MET A 211 -6.38 -4.27 0.07
C MET A 211 -5.10 -4.71 -0.63
N MET A 212 -4.69 -3.97 -1.66
CA MET A 212 -3.43 -4.19 -2.37
C MET A 212 -2.99 -2.93 -3.09
N GLU A 213 -1.73 -2.87 -3.46
CA GLU A 213 -1.18 -1.83 -4.33
C GLU A 213 -1.14 -2.26 -5.79
N ILE A 214 -1.17 -1.29 -6.67
CA ILE A 214 -0.75 -1.40 -8.07
C ILE A 214 0.46 -0.48 -8.20
N PRO A 215 1.67 -1.04 -8.16
CA PRO A 215 2.90 -0.26 -8.13
C PRO A 215 2.95 0.72 -9.31
N TRP A 216 3.24 1.97 -9.02
CA TRP A 216 3.36 3.08 -9.98
C TRP A 216 2.11 3.35 -10.83
N GLY A 217 0.99 2.69 -10.54
CA GLY A 217 -0.26 2.77 -11.32
C GLY A 217 -0.92 4.14 -11.30
N GLY A 218 -0.59 4.98 -10.33
CA GLY A 218 -1.10 6.34 -10.19
C GLY A 218 -0.24 7.42 -10.83
N ILE A 219 1.00 7.12 -11.25
CA ILE A 219 1.96 8.12 -11.74
C ILE A 219 1.39 8.93 -12.90
N VAL A 220 0.77 8.29 -13.89
CA VAL A 220 0.21 8.98 -15.05
C VAL A 220 -0.86 9.98 -14.63
N LYS A 221 -1.74 9.60 -13.69
CA LYS A 221 -2.76 10.50 -13.16
C LYS A 221 -2.14 11.69 -12.43
N LEU A 222 -1.11 11.45 -11.61
CA LEU A 222 -0.42 12.51 -10.89
C LEU A 222 0.31 13.48 -11.83
N MET A 223 0.95 12.99 -12.89
CA MET A 223 1.60 13.83 -13.91
C MET A 223 0.62 14.74 -14.65
N MET A 224 -0.65 14.35 -14.73
CA MET A 224 -1.72 15.13 -15.36
C MET A 224 -2.46 16.05 -14.39
N SER A 225 -2.14 16.02 -13.11
CA SER A 225 -2.77 16.83 -12.07
C SER A 225 -1.92 18.06 -11.74
N ASP A 226 -2.58 19.14 -11.29
CA ASP A 226 -1.89 20.34 -10.80
C ASP A 226 -1.11 20.11 -9.50
N ASP A 227 -1.38 19.00 -8.81
CA ASP A 227 -0.70 18.57 -7.58
C ASP A 227 0.60 17.80 -7.85
N TYR A 228 1.12 17.83 -9.06
CA TYR A 228 2.35 17.15 -9.43
C TYR A 228 3.55 17.65 -8.62
N ARG A 229 4.02 16.82 -7.70
CA ARG A 229 5.21 17.07 -6.87
C ARG A 229 6.34 16.17 -7.34
N HIS A 230 7.10 16.63 -8.31
CA HIS A 230 8.21 15.89 -8.94
C HIS A 230 9.14 15.24 -7.90
N ASN A 231 9.54 15.99 -6.88
CA ASN A 231 10.51 15.52 -5.87
C ASN A 231 10.00 14.38 -4.99
N VAL A 232 8.68 14.21 -4.87
CA VAL A 232 8.07 13.18 -4.00
C VAL A 232 7.88 11.87 -4.77
N MET A 233 7.80 11.94 -6.12
CA MET A 233 7.56 10.77 -6.99
C MET A 233 8.79 10.31 -7.76
N GLU A 234 9.94 10.96 -7.60
CA GLU A 234 11.12 10.72 -8.43
C GLU A 234 11.51 9.23 -8.46
N HIS A 235 11.54 8.59 -7.30
CA HIS A 235 11.94 7.18 -7.19
C HIS A 235 10.92 6.23 -7.81
N SER A 236 9.62 6.48 -7.62
CA SER A 236 8.56 5.70 -8.25
C SER A 236 8.55 5.87 -9.76
N PHE A 237 8.79 7.08 -10.26
CA PHE A 237 8.93 7.36 -11.69
C PHE A 237 10.14 6.62 -12.29
N ASN A 238 11.29 6.67 -11.63
CA ASN A 238 12.50 5.98 -12.07
C ASN A 238 12.31 4.47 -12.08
N SER A 239 11.60 3.91 -11.10
CA SER A 239 11.26 2.49 -11.03
C SER A 239 10.34 2.06 -12.18
N LEU A 240 9.32 2.84 -12.49
CA LEU A 240 8.45 2.62 -13.65
C LEU A 240 9.22 2.68 -14.96
N LEU A 241 10.09 3.68 -15.13
CA LEU A 241 10.92 3.83 -16.31
C LEU A 241 11.86 2.63 -16.48
N SER A 242 12.47 2.16 -15.38
CA SER A 242 13.34 0.98 -15.38
C SER A 242 12.58 -0.28 -15.82
N LEU A 243 11.34 -0.46 -15.34
CA LEU A 243 10.48 -1.57 -15.76
C LEU A 243 10.15 -1.49 -17.25
N ILE A 244 9.79 -0.31 -17.76
CA ILE A 244 9.52 -0.10 -19.20
C ILE A 244 10.77 -0.44 -20.02
N MET A 245 11.95 0.04 -19.61
CA MET A 245 13.21 -0.26 -20.29
C MET A 245 13.55 -1.75 -20.28
N LEU A 246 13.26 -2.45 -19.18
CA LEU A 246 13.41 -3.89 -19.10
C LEU A 246 12.52 -4.60 -20.14
N PHE A 247 11.25 -4.24 -20.23
CA PHE A 247 10.34 -4.80 -21.24
C PHE A 247 10.82 -4.53 -22.66
N VAL A 248 11.21 -3.30 -22.98
CA VAL A 248 11.74 -2.92 -24.30
C VAL A 248 12.97 -3.77 -24.65
N THR A 249 13.88 -3.96 -23.67
CA THR A 249 15.09 -4.77 -23.86
C THR A 249 14.75 -6.24 -24.15
N VAL A 250 13.86 -6.84 -23.34
CA VAL A 250 13.44 -8.23 -23.52
C VAL A 250 12.75 -8.44 -24.88
N PHE A 251 11.82 -7.54 -25.26
CA PHE A 251 11.17 -7.61 -26.56
C PHE A 251 12.16 -7.44 -27.73
N SER A 252 13.13 -6.55 -27.59
CA SER A 252 14.18 -6.36 -28.60
C SER A 252 15.03 -7.62 -28.77
N LEU A 253 15.44 -8.26 -27.68
CA LEU A 253 16.21 -9.51 -27.73
C LEU A 253 15.42 -10.65 -28.38
N ILE A 254 14.13 -10.79 -28.08
CA ILE A 254 13.25 -11.77 -28.71
C ILE A 254 13.14 -11.49 -30.22
N TRP A 255 12.94 -10.23 -30.61
CA TRP A 255 12.87 -9.81 -32.00
C TRP A 255 14.16 -10.12 -32.77
N PHE A 256 15.32 -9.76 -32.24
CA PHE A 256 16.61 -10.03 -32.86
C PHE A 256 16.90 -11.53 -32.98
N SER A 257 16.56 -12.31 -31.94
CA SER A 257 16.70 -13.77 -31.99
C SER A 257 15.87 -14.40 -33.11
N ASP A 258 14.60 -13.96 -33.25
CA ASP A 258 13.70 -14.46 -34.28
C ASP A 258 14.17 -14.09 -35.70
N MET A 259 14.62 -12.85 -35.88
CA MET A 259 15.24 -12.39 -37.13
C MET A 259 16.47 -13.24 -37.51
N HIS A 260 17.30 -13.57 -36.52
CA HIS A 260 18.49 -14.41 -36.76
C HIS A 260 18.09 -15.83 -37.20
N ILE A 261 17.09 -16.43 -36.56
CA ILE A 261 16.59 -17.76 -36.91
C ILE A 261 15.99 -17.77 -38.31
N VAL A 262 15.17 -16.77 -38.67
CA VAL A 262 14.56 -16.63 -39.99
C VAL A 262 15.63 -16.47 -41.06
N LYS A 263 16.64 -15.61 -40.84
CA LYS A 263 17.75 -15.40 -41.77
C LYS A 263 18.55 -16.69 -41.98
N LYS A 264 18.85 -17.44 -40.92
CA LYS A 264 19.57 -18.72 -40.99
C LYS A 264 18.80 -19.76 -41.79
N SER A 265 17.45 -19.85 -41.57
CA SER A 265 16.59 -20.75 -42.29
C SER A 265 16.51 -20.41 -43.81
N TYR A 266 16.45 -19.10 -44.11
CA TYR A 266 16.42 -18.61 -45.50
C TYR A 266 17.74 -18.92 -46.21
N MET A 267 18.89 -18.67 -45.59
CA MET A 267 20.22 -18.98 -46.14
C MET A 267 20.36 -20.50 -46.42
N LYS A 268 19.90 -21.33 -45.49
CA LYS A 268 19.90 -22.80 -45.70
C LYS A 268 19.09 -23.24 -46.89
N LYS A 269 17.94 -22.64 -47.13
CA LYS A 269 17.12 -22.93 -48.33
C LYS A 269 17.82 -22.53 -49.61
N LEU A 270 18.47 -21.38 -49.67
CA LEU A 270 19.22 -20.94 -50.83
C LEU A 270 20.39 -21.89 -51.15
N GLU A 271 21.10 -22.40 -50.11
CA GLU A 271 22.16 -23.38 -50.25
C GLU A 271 21.62 -24.73 -50.77
N GLU A 272 20.43 -25.15 -50.39
CA GLU A 272 19.79 -26.36 -50.88
C GLU A 272 19.34 -26.21 -52.35
N GLU A 273 18.74 -25.09 -52.73
CA GLU A 273 18.32 -24.80 -54.11
C GLU A 273 19.54 -24.71 -55.05
N SER A 274 20.63 -24.09 -54.65
CA SER A 274 21.86 -23.96 -55.45
C SER A 274 22.56 -25.30 -55.76
N LYS A 275 22.25 -26.38 -55.04
CA LYS A 275 22.80 -27.73 -55.28
C LYS A 275 22.12 -28.49 -56.40
N TRP A 276 20.97 -28.01 -56.86
CA TRP A 276 20.19 -28.69 -57.91
C TRP A 276 20.29 -27.99 -59.28
N ASP A 277 21.02 -26.87 -59.36
CA ASP A 277 21.27 -26.11 -60.60
C ASP A 277 22.50 -26.59 -61.37
N PHE A 278 22.98 -27.85 -61.16
CA PHE A 278 24.05 -28.49 -61.92
C PHE A 278 23.61 -29.81 -62.54
#